data_92f6a6781187c758a07513e6ee7ecc8c
#
_entry.id   92f6a6781187c758a07513e6ee7ecc8c
#
_cell.length_a   1.000
_cell.length_b   1.000
_cell.length_c   1.000
_cell.angle_alpha   90.00
_cell.angle_beta   90.00
_cell.angle_gamma   90.00
#
_symmetry.space_group_name_H-M   'P 1'
#
loop_
_entity.id
_entity.type
_entity.pdbx_description
1 polymer ?
#
loop_
_entity_poly.entity_id
_entity_poly.type
_entity_poly.pdbx_seq_one_letter_code
_entity_poly.pdbx_strand_id
1 'polypeptide(L)'
;MNSTLKRTWAEINLNALAHNYNTLRERIGSNVKFLGVVKADAYGHGSVQVSRLLEKLGADYLAVSSIDEAIELRHNGITMPILILGYTPKEEVGELIKNNITQAVTCKAKALEYSEEAVKCNGTLKIHIKVGT
;
A
#
# COMPACT_ATOMS: atom_id res chain seq x y z
N MET A 1 -32.57 -10.49 -10.27
CA MET A 1 -31.81 -10.36 -9.00
C MET A 1 -31.60 -11.75 -8.42
N ASN A 2 -30.43 -12.33 -8.59
CA ASN A 2 -30.09 -13.58 -7.93
C ASN A 2 -29.67 -13.28 -6.49
N SER A 3 -30.62 -13.29 -5.57
CA SER A 3 -30.32 -13.30 -4.14
C SER A 3 -29.83 -14.71 -3.77
N THR A 4 -28.55 -14.95 -3.98
CA THR A 4 -27.94 -16.12 -3.37
C THR A 4 -27.90 -15.86 -1.88
N LEU A 5 -28.78 -16.49 -1.12
CA LEU A 5 -28.76 -16.45 0.34
C LEU A 5 -27.43 -17.04 0.81
N LYS A 6 -26.48 -16.17 1.13
CA LYS A 6 -25.19 -16.57 1.70
C LYS A 6 -25.44 -17.00 3.16
N ARG A 7 -24.94 -18.19 3.53
CA ARG A 7 -25.04 -18.69 4.91
C ARG A 7 -24.15 -17.92 5.87
N THR A 8 -23.09 -17.32 5.36
CA THR A 8 -22.08 -16.60 6.16
C THR A 8 -21.52 -15.44 5.36
N TRP A 9 -21.36 -14.30 5.98
CA TRP A 9 -20.69 -13.14 5.41
C TRP A 9 -19.92 -12.37 6.50
N ALA A 10 -18.93 -11.60 6.09
CA ALA A 10 -18.29 -10.59 6.94
C ALA A 10 -18.92 -9.23 6.64
N GLU A 11 -19.31 -8.51 7.67
CA GLU A 11 -19.82 -7.15 7.56
C GLU A 11 -18.78 -6.16 8.08
N ILE A 12 -18.31 -5.26 7.20
CA ILE A 12 -17.29 -4.28 7.52
C ILE A 12 -17.92 -2.91 7.69
N ASN A 13 -17.78 -2.35 8.89
CA ASN A 13 -18.29 -1.02 9.21
C ASN A 13 -17.22 0.05 8.95
N LEU A 14 -17.29 0.72 7.80
CA LEU A 14 -16.35 1.77 7.43
C LEU A 14 -16.43 3.01 8.33
N ASN A 15 -17.57 3.29 8.96
CA ASN A 15 -17.68 4.40 9.91
C ASN A 15 -16.91 4.10 11.20
N ALA A 16 -16.94 2.86 11.67
CA ALA A 16 -16.13 2.44 12.81
C ALA A 16 -14.63 2.53 12.49
N LEU A 17 -14.23 2.16 11.28
CA LEU A 17 -12.84 2.29 10.83
C LEU A 17 -12.42 3.77 10.75
N ALA A 18 -13.27 4.64 10.22
CA ALA A 18 -13.03 6.08 10.19
C ALA A 18 -12.90 6.67 11.61
N HIS A 19 -13.74 6.25 12.55
CA HIS A 19 -13.66 6.65 13.95
C HIS A 19 -12.31 6.23 14.56
N ASN A 20 -11.89 4.99 14.35
CA ASN A 20 -10.62 4.48 14.85
C ASN A 20 -9.42 5.25 14.26
N TYR A 21 -9.45 5.51 12.95
CA TYR A 21 -8.43 6.33 12.29
C TYR A 21 -8.34 7.72 12.92
N ASN A 22 -9.47 8.42 13.08
CA ASN A 22 -9.49 9.77 13.64
C ASN A 22 -8.97 9.79 15.07
N THR A 23 -9.34 8.82 15.89
CA THR A 23 -8.84 8.68 17.28
C THR A 23 -7.32 8.52 17.31
N LEU A 24 -6.76 7.68 16.42
CA LEU A 24 -5.31 7.52 16.32
C LEU A 24 -4.64 8.79 15.78
N ARG A 25 -5.20 9.43 14.76
CA ARG A 25 -4.70 10.67 14.17
C ARG A 25 -4.65 11.80 15.19
N GLU A 26 -5.68 11.98 15.99
CA GLU A 26 -5.70 12.96 17.08
C GLU A 26 -4.60 12.70 18.11
N ARG A 27 -4.38 11.43 18.45
CA ARG A 27 -3.36 11.05 19.44
C ARG A 27 -1.93 11.28 18.96
N ILE A 28 -1.63 11.00 17.68
CA ILE A 28 -0.28 11.19 17.13
C ILE A 28 -0.01 12.63 16.66
N GLY A 29 -1.06 13.41 16.44
CA GLY A 29 -0.95 14.80 15.97
C GLY A 29 -0.64 14.92 14.47
N SER A 30 -0.67 16.16 13.96
CA SER A 30 -0.50 16.47 12.53
C SER A 30 0.95 16.38 12.04
N ASN A 31 1.93 16.42 12.95
CA ASN A 31 3.35 16.38 12.60
C ASN A 31 3.89 14.97 12.33
N VAL A 32 3.13 13.94 12.63
CA VAL A 32 3.48 12.54 12.41
C VAL A 32 2.71 11.99 11.22
N LYS A 33 3.40 11.41 10.24
CA LYS A 33 2.76 10.78 9.10
C LYS A 33 2.11 9.46 9.48
N PHE A 34 0.96 9.19 8.88
CA PHE A 34 0.18 7.97 9.10
C PHE A 34 0.32 7.04 7.89
N LEU A 35 0.78 5.81 8.13
CA LEU A 35 0.84 4.77 7.13
C LEU A 35 -0.17 3.67 7.46
N GLY A 36 -1.15 3.47 6.57
CA GLY A 36 -2.16 2.41 6.69
C GLY A 36 -1.69 1.11 6.04
N VAL A 37 -1.63 0.02 6.80
CA VAL A 37 -1.27 -1.30 6.27
C VAL A 37 -2.52 -2.01 5.75
N VAL A 38 -2.60 -2.22 4.43
CA VAL A 38 -3.77 -2.78 3.72
C VAL A 38 -3.45 -4.06 2.94
N LYS A 39 -2.32 -4.71 3.28
CA LYS A 39 -1.94 -6.01 2.72
C LYS A 39 -2.96 -7.10 3.04
N ALA A 40 -2.90 -8.21 2.30
CA ALA A 40 -3.80 -9.36 2.49
C ALA A 40 -5.29 -8.95 2.52
N ASP A 41 -5.70 -8.17 1.50
CA ASP A 41 -7.05 -7.61 1.39
C ASP A 41 -7.46 -6.78 2.62
N ALA A 42 -6.54 -5.94 3.15
CA ALA A 42 -6.69 -5.21 4.42
C ALA A 42 -7.06 -6.16 5.58
N TYR A 43 -6.36 -7.31 5.65
CA TYR A 43 -6.64 -8.38 6.62
C TYR A 43 -8.09 -8.88 6.56
N GLY A 44 -8.64 -8.98 5.34
CA GLY A 44 -10.02 -9.41 5.10
C GLY A 44 -11.10 -8.32 5.21
N HIS A 45 -10.68 -7.05 5.37
CA HIS A 45 -11.62 -5.93 5.44
C HIS A 45 -11.94 -5.28 4.08
N GLY A 46 -11.28 -5.74 3.00
CA GLY A 46 -11.43 -5.17 1.66
C GLY A 46 -10.43 -4.04 1.41
N SER A 47 -9.29 -4.37 0.77
CA SER A 47 -8.16 -3.44 0.57
C SER A 47 -8.56 -2.17 -0.19
N VAL A 48 -9.37 -2.31 -1.24
CA VAL A 48 -9.81 -1.18 -2.07
C VAL A 48 -10.69 -0.21 -1.28
N GLN A 49 -11.70 -0.72 -0.57
CA GLN A 49 -12.64 0.10 0.21
C GLN A 49 -11.94 0.79 1.38
N VAL A 50 -11.08 0.06 2.09
CA VAL A 50 -10.29 0.61 3.20
C VAL A 50 -9.32 1.68 2.69
N SER A 51 -8.63 1.42 1.57
CA SER A 51 -7.69 2.37 0.97
C SER A 51 -8.37 3.67 0.53
N ARG A 52 -9.54 3.58 -0.13
CA ARG A 52 -10.35 4.76 -0.50
C ARG A 52 -10.75 5.58 0.73
N LEU A 53 -11.14 4.91 1.80
CA LEU A 53 -11.48 5.59 3.04
C LEU A 53 -10.26 6.29 3.65
N LEU A 54 -9.12 5.61 3.75
CA LEU A 54 -7.89 6.18 4.28
C LEU A 54 -7.39 7.37 3.45
N GLU A 55 -7.45 7.27 2.11
CA GLU A 55 -7.11 8.37 1.21
C GLU A 55 -8.02 9.58 1.44
N LYS A 56 -9.34 9.37 1.56
CA LYS A 56 -10.32 10.42 1.87
C LYS A 56 -10.09 11.06 3.23
N LEU A 57 -9.68 10.29 4.22
CA LEU A 57 -9.40 10.77 5.59
C LEU A 57 -8.03 11.46 5.71
N GLY A 58 -7.20 11.45 4.66
CA GLY A 58 -5.91 12.12 4.63
C GLY A 58 -4.78 11.31 5.27
N ALA A 59 -4.81 9.99 5.20
CA ALA A 59 -3.64 9.18 5.49
C ALA A 59 -2.51 9.52 4.51
N ASP A 60 -1.25 9.40 4.96
CA ASP A 60 -0.10 9.86 4.19
C ASP A 60 0.44 8.77 3.25
N TYR A 61 0.28 7.51 3.62
CA TYR A 61 0.83 6.35 2.93
C TYR A 61 -0.03 5.11 3.10
N LEU A 62 0.01 4.20 2.13
CA LEU A 62 -0.47 2.82 2.29
C LEU A 62 0.71 1.86 2.23
N ALA A 63 0.58 0.70 2.87
CA ALA A 63 1.54 -0.39 2.75
C ALA A 63 0.85 -1.71 2.37
N VAL A 64 1.46 -2.40 1.44
CA VAL A 64 1.04 -3.70 0.91
C VAL A 64 2.20 -4.71 0.96
N SER A 65 1.95 -5.98 0.70
CA SER A 65 2.99 -7.02 0.72
C SER A 65 3.64 -7.26 -0.65
N SER A 66 2.93 -7.05 -1.75
CA SER A 66 3.37 -7.41 -3.09
C SER A 66 3.04 -6.34 -4.14
N ILE A 67 3.66 -6.47 -5.31
CA ILE A 67 3.37 -5.61 -6.45
C ILE A 67 1.93 -5.79 -6.95
N ASP A 68 1.39 -7.02 -6.94
CA ASP A 68 0.02 -7.29 -7.39
C ASP A 68 -1.00 -6.53 -6.56
N GLU A 69 -0.86 -6.54 -5.23
CA GLU A 69 -1.71 -5.76 -4.33
C GLU A 69 -1.62 -4.25 -4.61
N ALA A 70 -0.40 -3.75 -4.86
CA ALA A 70 -0.19 -2.33 -5.19
C ALA A 70 -0.83 -1.94 -6.54
N ILE A 71 -0.69 -2.78 -7.55
CA ILE A 71 -1.28 -2.57 -8.88
C ILE A 71 -2.81 -2.63 -8.81
N GLU A 72 -3.37 -3.57 -8.05
CA GLU A 72 -4.82 -3.63 -7.82
C GLU A 72 -5.35 -2.31 -7.25
N LEU A 73 -4.69 -1.75 -6.25
CA LEU A 73 -5.08 -0.45 -5.69
C LEU A 73 -5.00 0.66 -6.74
N ARG A 74 -3.94 0.70 -7.56
CA ARG A 74 -3.80 1.68 -8.66
C ARG A 74 -4.91 1.54 -9.70
N HIS A 75 -5.23 0.32 -10.14
CA HIS A 75 -6.34 0.07 -11.08
C HIS A 75 -7.70 0.48 -10.51
N ASN A 76 -7.86 0.48 -9.19
CA ASN A 76 -9.06 0.95 -8.51
C ASN A 76 -9.05 2.45 -8.15
N GLY A 77 -8.10 3.23 -8.71
CA GLY A 77 -8.06 4.67 -8.64
C GLY A 77 -7.41 5.25 -7.38
N ILE A 78 -6.72 4.43 -6.57
CA ILE A 78 -5.95 4.92 -5.42
C ILE A 78 -4.72 5.68 -5.94
N THR A 79 -4.57 6.94 -5.55
CA THR A 79 -3.50 7.84 -6.01
C THR A 79 -2.44 8.11 -4.94
N MET A 80 -2.78 7.97 -3.68
CA MET A 80 -1.86 8.20 -2.58
C MET A 80 -0.62 7.29 -2.63
N PRO A 81 0.49 7.66 -1.97
CA PRO A 81 1.71 6.85 -1.96
C PRO A 81 1.48 5.43 -1.44
N ILE A 82 2.09 4.44 -2.10
CA ILE A 82 2.03 3.03 -1.72
C ILE A 82 3.45 2.50 -1.53
N LEU A 83 3.67 1.79 -0.41
CA LEU A 83 4.91 1.11 -0.07
C LEU A 83 4.71 -0.40 -0.13
N ILE A 84 5.56 -1.11 -0.89
CA ILE A 84 5.65 -2.57 -0.83
C ILE A 84 6.62 -2.95 0.30
N LEU A 85 6.12 -3.70 1.27
CA LEU A 85 6.91 -4.17 2.43
C LEU A 85 7.71 -5.44 2.12
N GLY A 86 7.25 -6.23 1.13
CA GLY A 86 7.86 -7.48 0.72
C GLY A 86 8.88 -7.31 -0.41
N TYR A 87 9.31 -8.44 -0.95
CA TYR A 87 10.24 -8.50 -2.08
C TYR A 87 9.51 -8.31 -3.41
N THR A 88 10.14 -7.59 -4.33
CA THR A 88 9.73 -7.49 -5.73
C THR A 88 10.88 -7.92 -6.64
N PRO A 89 10.67 -8.78 -7.64
CA PRO A 89 11.69 -9.11 -8.65
C PRO A 89 12.18 -7.85 -9.37
N LYS A 90 13.47 -7.83 -9.72
CA LYS A 90 14.08 -6.66 -10.40
C LYS A 90 13.44 -6.38 -11.76
N GLU A 91 12.92 -7.39 -12.41
CA GLU A 91 12.23 -7.32 -13.71
C GLU A 91 10.97 -6.44 -13.64
N GLU A 92 10.39 -6.28 -12.44
CA GLU A 92 9.19 -5.49 -12.18
C GLU A 92 9.49 -4.01 -11.83
N VAL A 93 10.76 -3.60 -11.80
CA VAL A 93 11.15 -2.22 -11.46
C VAL A 93 10.49 -1.20 -12.39
N GLY A 94 10.36 -1.53 -13.68
CA GLY A 94 9.65 -0.69 -14.65
C GLY A 94 8.19 -0.44 -14.26
N GLU A 95 7.48 -1.46 -13.80
CA GLU A 95 6.09 -1.35 -13.36
C GLU A 95 5.99 -0.57 -12.04
N LEU A 96 6.95 -0.72 -11.12
CA LEU A 96 7.00 0.09 -9.90
C LEU A 96 7.13 1.59 -10.21
N ILE A 97 8.03 1.94 -11.14
CA ILE A 97 8.28 3.32 -11.55
C ILE A 97 7.03 3.89 -12.25
N LYS A 98 6.49 3.16 -13.24
CA LYS A 98 5.32 3.55 -14.02
C LYS A 98 4.10 3.84 -13.14
N ASN A 99 3.90 3.04 -12.08
CA ASN A 99 2.76 3.16 -11.17
C ASN A 99 3.09 3.99 -9.91
N ASN A 100 4.26 4.62 -9.85
CA ASN A 100 4.70 5.43 -8.71
C ASN A 100 4.55 4.68 -7.37
N ILE A 101 5.12 3.47 -7.31
CA ILE A 101 5.11 2.61 -6.12
C ILE A 101 6.49 2.64 -5.47
N THR A 102 6.54 2.74 -4.16
CA THR A 102 7.77 2.72 -3.36
C THR A 102 8.09 1.29 -2.93
N GLN A 103 9.36 0.90 -3.00
CA GLN A 103 9.83 -0.44 -2.66
C GLN A 103 10.66 -0.45 -1.36
N ALA A 104 10.35 -1.33 -0.43
CA ALA A 104 11.22 -1.58 0.71
C ALA A 104 12.48 -2.36 0.27
N VAL A 105 13.64 -1.93 0.77
CA VAL A 105 14.94 -2.53 0.45
C VAL A 105 15.63 -2.95 1.74
N THR A 106 16.04 -4.20 1.82
CA THR A 106 16.60 -4.82 3.03
C THR A 106 18.13 -5.01 3.00
N CYS A 107 18.75 -4.87 1.83
CA CYS A 107 20.20 -5.02 1.69
C CYS A 107 20.76 -4.22 0.51
N LYS A 108 22.06 -3.95 0.58
CA LYS A 108 22.78 -3.19 -0.45
C LYS A 108 22.71 -3.84 -1.83
N ALA A 109 22.81 -5.17 -1.91
CA ALA A 109 22.76 -5.88 -3.19
C ALA A 109 21.45 -5.59 -3.95
N LYS A 110 20.31 -5.66 -3.25
CA LYS A 110 19.00 -5.35 -3.84
C LYS A 110 18.86 -3.86 -4.23
N ALA A 111 19.41 -2.97 -3.43
CA ALA A 111 19.43 -1.54 -3.79
C ALA A 111 20.16 -1.30 -5.12
N LEU A 112 21.31 -1.97 -5.33
CA LEU A 112 22.10 -1.86 -6.56
C LEU A 112 21.36 -2.47 -7.75
N GLU A 113 20.79 -3.69 -7.62
CA GLU A 113 19.97 -4.31 -8.66
C GLU A 113 18.81 -3.38 -9.11
N TYR A 114 18.08 -2.82 -8.17
CA TYR A 114 16.98 -1.90 -8.47
C TYR A 114 17.46 -0.59 -9.10
N SER A 115 18.63 -0.08 -8.68
CA SER A 115 19.24 1.10 -9.29
C SER A 115 19.61 0.86 -10.74
N GLU A 116 20.22 -0.29 -11.06
CA GLU A 116 20.58 -0.69 -12.43
C GLU A 116 19.34 -0.79 -13.33
N GLU A 117 18.27 -1.43 -12.85
CA GLU A 117 17.03 -1.56 -13.63
C GLU A 117 16.32 -0.20 -13.79
N ALA A 118 16.33 0.66 -12.77
CA ALA A 118 15.78 2.02 -12.87
C ALA A 118 16.51 2.84 -13.95
N VAL A 119 17.84 2.74 -14.04
CA VAL A 119 18.63 3.39 -15.09
C VAL A 119 18.25 2.86 -16.47
N LYS A 120 18.11 1.53 -16.64
CA LYS A 120 17.66 0.92 -17.91
C LYS A 120 16.27 1.41 -18.33
N CYS A 121 15.38 1.62 -17.36
CA CYS A 121 14.04 2.18 -17.59
C CYS A 121 14.04 3.71 -17.77
N ASN A 122 15.20 4.37 -17.72
CA ASN A 122 15.32 5.84 -17.70
C ASN A 122 14.40 6.51 -16.67
N GLY A 123 14.31 5.91 -15.47
CA GLY A 123 13.41 6.33 -14.41
C GLY A 123 14.08 6.37 -13.04
N THR A 124 13.31 6.76 -12.03
CA THR A 124 13.73 6.80 -10.64
C THR A 124 12.77 5.98 -9.79
N LEU A 125 13.30 4.96 -9.10
CA LEU A 125 12.54 4.18 -8.14
C LEU A 125 12.67 4.80 -6.74
N LYS A 126 11.54 5.05 -6.09
CA LYS A 126 11.50 5.44 -4.67
C LYS A 126 11.69 4.19 -3.80
N ILE A 127 12.57 4.30 -2.82
CA ILE A 127 12.82 3.19 -1.90
C ILE A 127 12.68 3.62 -0.43
N HIS A 128 12.31 2.64 0.42
CA HIS A 128 12.47 2.71 1.86
C HIS A 128 13.54 1.72 2.30
N ILE A 129 14.55 2.16 3.01
CA ILE A 129 15.56 1.28 3.61
C ILE A 129 14.94 0.67 4.86
N LYS A 130 14.81 -0.67 4.85
CA LYS A 130 14.30 -1.44 5.97
C LYS A 130 15.46 -1.99 6.79
N VAL A 131 15.59 -1.50 8.01
CA VAL A 131 16.56 -1.99 8.98
C VAL A 131 15.86 -2.98 9.90
N GLY A 132 16.40 -4.24 9.96
CA GLY A 132 15.91 -5.26 10.88
C GLY A 132 16.50 -5.05 12.28
N THR A 133 15.68 -5.28 13.26
CA THR A 133 16.09 -5.29 14.67
C THR A 133 16.01 -6.68 15.23
#